data_2b53c966ec03db8ef2f6052bf59fd678
#
_entry.id   2b53c966ec03db8ef2f6052bf59fd678
#
_cell.length_a   1.000
_cell.length_b   1.000
_cell.length_c   1.000
_cell.angle_alpha   90.00
_cell.angle_beta   90.00
_cell.angle_gamma   90.00
#
_symmetry.space_group_name_H-M   'P 1'
#
loop_
_entity.id
_entity.type
_entity.pdbx_description
1 polymer ?
#
loop_
_entity_poly.entity_id
_entity_poly.type
_entity_poly.pdbx_seq_one_letter_code
_entity_poly.pdbx_strand_id
1 'polypeptide(L)'
;MKKAEIRKIVLAQRTQLGEKEFLERSQRVIETLAPLLTPGKTIASFKAIPHRNEISLDSLEGNFAFPRVISAAEGSMEMAVSTMFANSAWGIPEPLGGTVVKPTDFDIVLIPLLAFDKYGHRVGYGKGFYDRYLVNCRPDCLKIGISLFDPVDLIEEVESHDIPLDIAICPAKLYDFR
;
A
#
# COMPACT_ATOMS: atom_id res chain seq x y z
N MET A 1 5.92 2.86 -19.91
CA MET A 1 4.66 2.07 -20.11
C MET A 1 3.48 2.76 -19.46
N LYS A 2 2.29 2.60 -20.05
CA LYS A 2 1.03 3.16 -19.52
C LYS A 2 0.57 2.40 -18.26
N LYS A 3 -0.08 3.12 -17.32
CA LYS A 3 -0.59 2.52 -16.06
C LYS A 3 -1.50 1.30 -16.29
N ALA A 4 -2.35 1.33 -17.32
CA ALA A 4 -3.25 0.21 -17.63
C ALA A 4 -2.50 -1.06 -18.09
N GLU A 5 -1.45 -0.89 -18.89
CA GLU A 5 -0.58 -1.96 -19.37
C GLU A 5 0.21 -2.59 -18.20
N ILE A 6 0.81 -1.74 -17.36
CA ILE A 6 1.54 -2.19 -16.17
C ILE A 6 0.63 -3.02 -15.25
N ARG A 7 -0.61 -2.55 -14.98
CA ARG A 7 -1.58 -3.32 -14.17
C ARG A 7 -1.82 -4.72 -14.72
N LYS A 8 -2.04 -4.83 -16.04
CA LYS A 8 -2.30 -6.11 -16.70
C LYS A 8 -1.12 -7.06 -16.55
N ILE A 9 0.09 -6.57 -16.82
CA ILE A 9 1.33 -7.36 -16.73
C ILE A 9 1.57 -7.84 -15.29
N VAL A 10 1.53 -6.93 -14.32
CA VAL A 10 1.86 -7.25 -12.94
C VAL A 10 0.82 -8.17 -12.30
N LEU A 11 -0.47 -7.99 -12.60
CA LEU A 11 -1.50 -8.91 -12.13
C LEU A 11 -1.31 -10.32 -12.70
N ALA A 12 -0.93 -10.45 -13.98
CA ALA A 12 -0.61 -11.74 -14.58
C ALA A 12 0.63 -12.36 -13.91
N GLN A 13 1.69 -11.60 -13.67
CA GLN A 13 2.87 -12.06 -12.95
C GLN A 13 2.55 -12.56 -11.54
N ARG A 14 1.71 -11.83 -10.79
CA ARG A 14 1.26 -12.26 -9.45
C ARG A 14 0.53 -13.59 -9.49
N THR A 15 -0.31 -13.82 -10.50
CA THR A 15 -1.06 -15.07 -10.65
C THR A 15 -0.16 -16.26 -11.00
N GLN A 16 0.94 -16.01 -11.71
CA GLN A 16 1.91 -17.04 -12.12
C GLN A 16 2.97 -17.34 -11.06
N LEU A 17 3.07 -16.49 -10.02
CA LEU A 17 4.06 -16.66 -8.97
C LEU A 17 3.74 -17.89 -8.12
N GLY A 18 4.70 -18.80 -8.00
CA GLY A 18 4.57 -19.97 -7.14
C GLY A 18 4.54 -19.59 -5.66
N GLU A 19 3.84 -20.39 -4.85
CA GLU A 19 3.65 -20.13 -3.42
C GLU A 19 4.98 -19.92 -2.68
N LYS A 20 5.96 -20.79 -2.90
CA LYS A 20 7.29 -20.69 -2.27
C LYS A 20 7.96 -19.35 -2.58
N GLU A 21 7.98 -18.97 -3.85
CA GLU A 21 8.60 -17.71 -4.29
C GLU A 21 7.83 -16.49 -3.74
N PHE A 22 6.51 -16.55 -3.70
CA PHE A 22 5.68 -15.52 -3.08
C PHE A 22 6.03 -15.33 -1.61
N LEU A 23 6.14 -16.41 -0.83
CA LEU A 23 6.50 -16.36 0.59
C LEU A 23 7.91 -15.80 0.80
N GLU A 24 8.90 -16.23 0.02
CA GLU A 24 10.28 -15.72 0.10
C GLU A 24 10.36 -14.22 -0.22
N ARG A 25 9.64 -13.76 -1.24
CA ARG A 25 9.57 -12.33 -1.60
C ARG A 25 8.88 -11.52 -0.51
N SER A 26 7.76 -12.00 0.01
CA SER A 26 7.01 -11.36 1.08
C SER A 26 7.85 -11.22 2.35
N GLN A 27 8.58 -12.27 2.72
CA GLN A 27 9.44 -12.27 3.90
C GLN A 27 10.55 -11.21 3.80
N ARG A 28 11.22 -11.09 2.65
CA ARG A 28 12.26 -10.07 2.43
C ARG A 28 11.72 -8.65 2.56
N VAL A 29 10.51 -8.40 2.04
CA VAL A 29 9.86 -7.08 2.17
C VAL A 29 9.54 -6.78 3.62
N ILE A 30 8.99 -7.75 4.38
CA ILE A 30 8.67 -7.61 5.80
C ILE A 30 9.94 -7.32 6.62
N GLU A 31 11.01 -8.07 6.40
CA GLU A 31 12.30 -7.87 7.08
C GLU A 31 12.90 -6.49 6.83
N THR A 32 12.74 -5.96 5.62
CA THR A 32 13.20 -4.62 5.25
C THR A 32 12.31 -3.52 5.85
N LEU A 33 10.99 -3.76 5.94
CA LEU A 33 10.02 -2.81 6.47
C LEU A 33 10.08 -2.70 8.00
N ALA A 34 10.19 -3.82 8.71
CA ALA A 34 10.07 -3.88 10.16
C ALA A 34 10.92 -2.83 10.92
N PRO A 35 12.21 -2.60 10.59
CA PRO A 35 13.04 -1.61 11.28
C PRO A 35 12.56 -0.16 11.12
N LEU A 36 11.73 0.14 10.10
CA LEU A 36 11.20 1.49 9.85
C LEU A 36 9.97 1.78 10.74
N LEU A 37 9.30 0.75 11.24
CA LEU A 37 8.11 0.86 12.07
C LEU A 37 8.49 1.02 13.55
N THR A 38 9.08 2.15 13.87
CA THR A 38 9.56 2.42 15.24
C THR A 38 8.41 2.56 16.23
N PRO A 39 8.59 2.14 17.51
CA PRO A 39 7.58 2.29 18.55
C PRO A 39 7.09 3.73 18.70
N GLY A 40 5.80 3.90 18.99
CA GLY A 40 5.17 5.20 19.19
C GLY A 40 4.70 5.90 17.92
N LYS A 41 4.99 5.34 16.73
CA LYS A 41 4.46 5.85 15.46
C LYS A 41 3.03 5.40 15.23
N THR A 42 2.20 6.32 14.70
CA THR A 42 0.85 6.01 14.21
C THR A 42 0.92 5.68 12.73
N ILE A 43 0.48 4.48 12.36
CA ILE A 43 0.73 3.91 11.04
C ILE A 43 -0.59 3.55 10.37
N ALA A 44 -0.85 4.14 9.20
CA ALA A 44 -1.88 3.64 8.30
C ALA A 44 -1.33 2.42 7.55
N SER A 45 -1.96 1.26 7.75
CA SER A 45 -1.59 0.01 7.09
C SER A 45 -2.72 -0.46 6.16
N PHE A 46 -2.65 -1.68 5.70
CA PHE A 46 -3.69 -2.31 4.89
C PHE A 46 -3.80 -3.80 5.24
N LYS A 47 -4.94 -4.40 4.94
CA LYS A 47 -5.12 -5.84 4.95
C LYS A 47 -4.91 -6.37 3.53
N ALA A 48 -4.10 -7.39 3.42
CA ALA A 48 -3.84 -8.02 2.13
C ALA A 48 -5.13 -8.58 1.50
N ILE A 49 -5.24 -8.44 0.17
CA ILE A 49 -6.30 -9.07 -0.61
C ILE A 49 -5.82 -10.49 -0.99
N PRO A 50 -6.33 -11.56 -0.35
CA PRO A 50 -5.74 -12.90 -0.49
C PRO A 50 -5.68 -13.40 -1.94
N HIS A 51 -6.78 -13.21 -2.70
CA HIS A 51 -6.87 -13.66 -4.10
C HIS A 51 -6.07 -12.79 -5.09
N ARG A 52 -5.34 -11.78 -4.61
CA ARG A 52 -4.48 -10.88 -5.39
C ARG A 52 -3.00 -11.09 -5.13
N ASN A 53 -2.62 -12.08 -4.33
CA ASN A 53 -1.25 -12.30 -3.88
C ASN A 53 -0.61 -10.98 -3.39
N GLU A 54 -1.31 -10.28 -2.50
CA GLU A 54 -0.74 -9.14 -1.78
C GLU A 54 0.05 -9.62 -0.57
N ILE A 55 1.12 -8.89 -0.25
CA ILE A 55 1.94 -9.17 0.93
C ILE A 55 1.10 -8.87 2.17
N SER A 56 0.88 -9.87 3.04
CA SER A 56 0.31 -9.65 4.36
C SER A 56 1.34 -9.05 5.30
N LEU A 57 0.94 -7.99 5.99
CA LEU A 57 1.75 -7.33 7.02
C LEU A 57 1.29 -7.71 8.45
N ASP A 58 0.48 -8.76 8.59
CA ASP A 58 -0.14 -9.15 9.87
C ASP A 58 0.87 -9.65 10.91
N SER A 59 2.08 -10.02 10.49
CA SER A 59 3.17 -10.41 11.39
C SER A 59 3.93 -9.23 12.01
N LEU A 60 3.68 -8.01 11.53
CA LEU A 60 4.33 -6.80 12.05
C LEU A 60 3.59 -6.26 13.27
N GLU A 61 4.35 -5.75 14.22
CA GLU A 61 3.83 -5.09 15.42
C GLU A 61 3.85 -3.57 15.24
N GLY A 62 2.80 -2.89 15.70
CA GLY A 62 2.71 -1.44 15.60
C GLY A 62 1.33 -0.90 15.97
N ASN A 63 1.23 0.41 16.01
CA ASN A 63 -0.04 1.10 16.22
C ASN A 63 -0.71 1.33 14.86
N PHE A 64 -1.43 0.31 14.38
CA PHE A 64 -2.00 0.27 13.05
C PHE A 64 -3.46 0.70 12.99
N ALA A 65 -3.79 1.54 12.00
CA ALA A 65 -5.14 1.75 11.50
C ALA A 65 -5.26 1.22 10.06
N PHE A 66 -6.44 0.75 9.72
CA PHE A 66 -6.70 0.07 8.43
C PHE A 66 -7.79 0.79 7.64
N PRO A 67 -7.77 0.72 6.31
CA PRO A 67 -8.73 1.41 5.46
C PRO A 67 -10.12 0.79 5.54
N ARG A 68 -11.12 1.66 5.52
CA ARG A 68 -12.53 1.36 5.32
C ARG A 68 -13.08 2.32 4.27
N VAL A 69 -13.73 1.78 3.24
CA VAL A 69 -14.33 2.59 2.19
C VAL A 69 -15.57 3.30 2.70
N ILE A 70 -15.62 4.63 2.51
CA ILE A 70 -16.80 5.46 2.81
C ILE A 70 -17.70 5.50 1.58
N SER A 71 -17.13 5.86 0.42
CA SER A 71 -17.84 5.93 -0.85
C SER A 71 -16.99 5.38 -1.98
N ALA A 72 -17.44 4.28 -2.58
CA ALA A 72 -16.79 3.69 -3.73
C ALA A 72 -16.87 4.58 -4.98
N ALA A 73 -18.00 5.29 -5.14
CA ALA A 73 -18.25 6.17 -6.28
C ALA A 73 -17.32 7.39 -6.25
N GLU A 74 -17.08 7.95 -5.06
CA GLU A 74 -16.19 9.10 -4.87
C GLU A 74 -14.73 8.68 -4.66
N GLY A 75 -14.46 7.39 -4.42
CA GLY A 75 -13.14 6.87 -4.09
C GLY A 75 -12.64 7.40 -2.75
N SER A 76 -13.54 7.58 -1.77
CA SER A 76 -13.21 8.06 -0.43
C SER A 76 -13.10 6.92 0.58
N MET A 77 -12.12 7.03 1.47
CA MET A 77 -11.87 6.08 2.54
C MET A 77 -11.43 6.81 3.82
N GLU A 78 -11.58 6.13 4.93
CA GLU A 78 -11.03 6.52 6.23
C GLU A 78 -10.14 5.41 6.78
N MET A 79 -9.32 5.72 7.77
CA MET A 79 -8.51 4.74 8.50
C MET A 79 -9.06 4.57 9.91
N ALA A 80 -9.25 3.34 10.35
CA ALA A 80 -9.74 3.03 11.69
C ALA A 80 -8.88 1.97 12.39
N VAL A 81 -8.70 2.16 13.71
CA VAL A 81 -8.14 1.15 14.60
C VAL A 81 -9.27 0.23 15.01
N SER A 82 -9.15 -1.06 14.70
CA SER A 82 -10.13 -2.08 15.07
C SER A 82 -9.46 -3.43 15.26
N THR A 83 -10.04 -4.25 16.11
CA THR A 83 -9.68 -5.67 16.27
C THR A 83 -10.63 -6.60 15.51
N MET A 84 -11.72 -6.06 14.97
CA MET A 84 -12.72 -6.80 14.21
C MET A 84 -12.74 -6.33 12.77
N PHE A 85 -12.88 -7.28 11.85
CA PHE A 85 -12.91 -7.03 10.41
C PHE A 85 -14.07 -7.79 9.77
N ALA A 86 -14.64 -7.20 8.73
CA ALA A 86 -15.61 -7.83 7.86
C ALA A 86 -15.19 -7.64 6.39
N ASN A 87 -15.49 -8.62 5.55
CA ASN A 87 -15.19 -8.49 4.13
C ASN A 87 -16.14 -7.49 3.48
N SER A 88 -15.57 -6.53 2.76
CA SER A 88 -16.31 -5.62 1.88
C SER A 88 -16.88 -6.37 0.67
N ALA A 89 -17.69 -5.69 -0.14
CA ALA A 89 -18.22 -6.22 -1.40
C ALA A 89 -17.13 -6.69 -2.38
N TRP A 90 -15.89 -6.25 -2.18
CA TRP A 90 -14.73 -6.65 -3.01
C TRP A 90 -13.87 -7.74 -2.36
N GLY A 91 -14.33 -8.33 -1.25
CA GLY A 91 -13.57 -9.34 -0.51
C GLY A 91 -12.34 -8.80 0.22
N ILE A 92 -12.30 -7.48 0.45
CA ILE A 92 -11.23 -6.83 1.21
C ILE A 92 -11.65 -6.78 2.67
N PRO A 93 -10.81 -7.26 3.62
CA PRO A 93 -11.09 -7.11 5.04
C PRO A 93 -11.04 -5.63 5.45
N GLU A 94 -12.15 -5.10 5.94
CA GLU A 94 -12.28 -3.73 6.41
C GLU A 94 -12.62 -3.68 7.90
N PRO A 95 -12.16 -2.67 8.66
CA PRO A 95 -12.50 -2.49 10.07
C PRO A 95 -14.01 -2.47 10.30
N LEU A 96 -14.49 -3.33 11.19
CA LEU A 96 -15.87 -3.31 11.66
C LEU A 96 -15.94 -2.48 12.95
N GLY A 97 -16.48 -1.26 12.85
CA GLY A 97 -16.44 -0.31 13.96
C GLY A 97 -15.03 0.26 14.17
N GLY A 98 -14.68 0.49 15.44
CA GLY A 98 -13.37 0.99 15.82
C GLY A 98 -13.28 2.52 15.86
N THR A 99 -12.07 3.02 16.14
CA THR A 99 -11.80 4.46 16.28
C THR A 99 -11.18 4.98 14.99
N VAL A 100 -11.81 5.97 14.37
CA VAL A 100 -11.28 6.66 13.18
C VAL A 100 -10.09 7.53 13.58
N VAL A 101 -9.01 7.42 12.81
CA VAL A 101 -7.78 8.21 12.94
C VAL A 101 -7.75 9.25 11.83
N LYS A 102 -7.48 10.50 12.17
CA LYS A 102 -7.41 11.58 11.18
C LYS A 102 -6.18 11.43 10.30
N PRO A 103 -6.24 11.78 9.00
CA PRO A 103 -5.08 11.74 8.11
C PRO A 103 -3.87 12.51 8.64
N THR A 104 -4.12 13.61 9.36
CA THR A 104 -3.07 14.45 9.98
C THR A 104 -2.34 13.80 11.16
N ASP A 105 -2.84 12.70 11.71
CA ASP A 105 -2.27 12.05 12.88
C ASP A 105 -1.31 10.90 12.53
N PHE A 106 -1.20 10.56 11.23
CA PHE A 106 -0.28 9.52 10.78
C PHE A 106 1.15 10.02 10.61
N ASP A 107 2.08 9.21 11.12
CA ASP A 107 3.51 9.35 10.86
C ASP A 107 3.93 8.61 9.59
N ILE A 108 3.29 7.47 9.32
CA ILE A 108 3.60 6.58 8.20
C ILE A 108 2.29 6.13 7.53
N VAL A 109 2.27 6.09 6.21
CA VAL A 109 1.24 5.42 5.41
C VAL A 109 1.89 4.33 4.58
N LEU A 110 1.52 3.08 4.83
CA LEU A 110 1.91 1.92 4.04
C LEU A 110 0.92 1.77 2.88
N ILE A 111 1.45 1.74 1.65
CA ILE A 111 0.64 1.80 0.44
C ILE A 111 0.81 0.51 -0.36
N PRO A 112 -0.25 -0.33 -0.48
CA PRO A 112 -0.22 -1.49 -1.36
C PRO A 112 -0.23 -1.01 -2.81
N LEU A 113 0.69 -1.53 -3.62
CA LEU A 113 0.81 -1.14 -5.01
C LEU A 113 1.11 -2.34 -5.91
N LEU A 114 0.88 -2.17 -7.20
CA LEU A 114 1.23 -3.15 -8.22
C LEU A 114 2.66 -2.93 -8.72
N ALA A 115 3.02 -1.69 -9.01
CA ALA A 115 4.34 -1.32 -9.48
C ALA A 115 4.71 0.10 -9.04
N PHE A 116 6.01 0.37 -9.09
CA PHE A 116 6.58 1.72 -8.92
C PHE A 116 7.73 1.90 -9.92
N ASP A 117 8.16 3.14 -10.14
CA ASP A 117 9.33 3.46 -10.95
C ASP A 117 10.46 4.07 -10.13
N LYS A 118 11.58 4.34 -10.76
CA LYS A 118 12.78 4.91 -10.12
C LYS A 118 12.63 6.36 -9.64
N TYR A 119 11.49 6.98 -9.91
CA TYR A 119 11.16 8.35 -9.49
C TYR A 119 10.15 8.38 -8.35
N GLY A 120 9.70 7.22 -7.87
CA GLY A 120 8.71 7.13 -6.80
C GLY A 120 7.26 7.22 -7.28
N HIS A 121 7.01 7.27 -8.59
CA HIS A 121 5.64 7.16 -9.10
C HIS A 121 5.14 5.73 -8.91
N ARG A 122 3.82 5.59 -8.72
CA ARG A 122 3.24 4.28 -8.45
C ARG A 122 2.03 3.95 -9.31
N VAL A 123 1.80 2.66 -9.45
CA VAL A 123 0.59 2.10 -10.06
C VAL A 123 -0.14 1.25 -9.02
N GLY A 124 -1.32 1.70 -8.63
CA GLY A 124 -2.28 0.93 -7.82
C GLY A 124 -3.36 0.28 -8.68
N TYR A 125 -4.44 -0.15 -8.04
CA TYR A 125 -5.58 -0.82 -8.71
C TYR A 125 -6.47 0.11 -9.55
N GLY A 126 -6.20 1.43 -9.57
CA GLY A 126 -6.87 2.39 -10.46
C GLY A 126 -8.14 3.03 -9.91
N LYS A 127 -8.41 2.94 -8.60
CA LYS A 127 -9.55 3.59 -7.95
C LYS A 127 -9.22 4.97 -7.35
N GLY A 128 -7.94 5.31 -7.22
CA GLY A 128 -7.48 6.61 -6.72
C GLY A 128 -7.70 6.86 -5.21
N PHE A 129 -8.04 5.84 -4.43
CA PHE A 129 -8.28 5.97 -2.98
C PHE A 129 -7.10 6.60 -2.25
N TYR A 130 -5.89 6.10 -2.50
CA TYR A 130 -4.69 6.59 -1.82
C TYR A 130 -4.32 8.01 -2.25
N ASP A 131 -4.48 8.38 -3.53
CA ASP A 131 -4.17 9.74 -3.99
C ASP A 131 -5.08 10.76 -3.30
N ARG A 132 -6.40 10.46 -3.21
CA ARG A 132 -7.36 11.31 -2.49
C ARG A 132 -7.14 11.35 -0.99
N TYR A 133 -6.67 10.25 -0.40
CA TYR A 133 -6.40 10.18 1.03
C TYR A 133 -5.14 10.96 1.42
N LEU A 134 -4.05 10.76 0.67
CA LEU A 134 -2.72 11.28 0.99
C LEU A 134 -2.65 12.81 0.95
N VAL A 135 -3.47 13.48 0.14
CA VAL A 135 -3.52 14.96 0.12
C VAL A 135 -3.93 15.58 1.44
N ASN A 136 -4.60 14.80 2.32
CA ASN A 136 -5.03 15.22 3.64
C ASN A 136 -4.03 14.86 4.75
N CYS A 137 -2.98 14.13 4.43
CA CYS A 137 -1.93 13.80 5.40
C CYS A 137 -0.98 14.98 5.58
N ARG A 138 -0.24 14.99 6.69
CA ARG A 138 0.82 15.97 6.91
C ARG A 138 1.90 15.86 5.84
N PRO A 139 2.58 16.95 5.47
CA PRO A 139 3.68 16.90 4.49
C PRO A 139 4.84 15.99 4.91
N ASP A 140 5.09 15.85 6.21
CA ASP A 140 6.15 15.02 6.80
C ASP A 140 5.70 13.57 7.08
N CYS A 141 4.44 13.23 6.78
CA CYS A 141 3.96 11.85 6.84
C CYS A 141 4.65 11.00 5.77
N LEU A 142 5.34 9.94 6.20
CA LEU A 142 6.16 9.10 5.33
C LEU A 142 5.29 8.14 4.51
N LYS A 143 5.38 8.22 3.19
CA LYS A 143 4.64 7.38 2.23
C LYS A 143 5.52 6.22 1.78
N ILE A 144 5.25 5.01 2.28
CA ILE A 144 6.02 3.80 1.97
C ILE A 144 5.21 2.87 1.07
N GLY A 145 5.67 2.67 -0.15
CA GLY A 145 5.10 1.72 -1.09
C GLY A 145 5.60 0.29 -0.85
N ILE A 146 4.69 -0.67 -0.83
CA ILE A 146 4.97 -2.10 -0.62
C ILE A 146 4.78 -2.83 -1.94
N SER A 147 5.87 -3.32 -2.52
CA SER A 147 5.90 -3.97 -3.82
C SER A 147 6.37 -5.42 -3.74
N LEU A 148 5.73 -6.29 -4.50
CA LEU A 148 6.16 -7.69 -4.68
C LEU A 148 7.24 -7.85 -5.76
N PHE A 149 7.41 -6.83 -6.61
CA PHE A 149 8.33 -6.82 -7.75
C PHE A 149 9.25 -5.59 -7.74
N ASP A 150 10.34 -5.70 -8.46
CA ASP A 150 11.28 -4.60 -8.69
C ASP A 150 10.63 -3.45 -9.48
N PRO A 151 11.20 -2.25 -9.47
CA PRO A 151 10.65 -1.10 -10.18
C PRO A 151 10.58 -1.34 -11.68
N VAL A 152 9.58 -0.76 -12.33
CA VAL A 152 9.55 -0.60 -13.78
C VAL A 152 10.44 0.59 -14.18
N ASP A 153 10.87 0.65 -15.44
CA ASP A 153 11.76 1.72 -15.91
C ASP A 153 11.11 3.10 -15.79
N LEU A 154 9.90 3.25 -16.29
CA LEU A 154 9.16 4.51 -16.31
C LEU A 154 7.65 4.30 -16.39
N ILE A 155 6.91 5.02 -15.54
CA ILE A 155 5.47 5.19 -15.62
C ILE A 155 5.19 6.45 -16.45
N GLU A 156 4.66 6.30 -17.66
CA GLU A 156 4.50 7.41 -18.63
C GLU A 156 3.31 8.34 -18.30
N GLU A 157 2.27 7.80 -17.64
CA GLU A 157 1.04 8.54 -17.36
C GLU A 157 1.02 8.99 -15.88
N VAL A 158 1.84 10.01 -15.57
CA VAL A 158 1.83 10.65 -14.25
C VAL A 158 0.96 11.88 -14.32
N GLU A 159 -0.06 11.94 -13.47
CA GLU A 159 -1.02 13.04 -13.41
C GLU A 159 -0.67 13.96 -12.22
N SER A 160 -1.10 15.21 -12.29
CA SER A 160 -0.78 16.23 -11.27
C SER A 160 -1.33 15.91 -9.88
N HIS A 161 -2.32 15.03 -9.79
CA HIS A 161 -2.91 14.57 -8.53
C HIS A 161 -2.27 13.27 -8.00
N ASP A 162 -1.38 12.63 -8.75
CA ASP A 162 -0.64 11.47 -8.28
C ASP A 162 0.37 11.90 -7.21
N ILE A 163 0.25 11.36 -6.01
CA ILE A 163 1.18 11.65 -4.91
C ILE A 163 2.34 10.65 -4.98
N PRO A 164 3.60 11.09 -5.16
CA PRO A 164 4.74 10.18 -5.20
C PRO A 164 5.01 9.53 -3.85
N LEU A 165 5.74 8.42 -3.88
CA LEU A 165 6.25 7.73 -2.70
C LEU A 165 7.49 8.47 -2.16
N ASP A 166 7.70 8.40 -0.84
CA ASP A 166 8.97 8.78 -0.20
C ASP A 166 9.93 7.59 -0.19
N ILE A 167 9.39 6.38 0.01
CA ILE A 167 10.13 5.12 0.02
C ILE A 167 9.32 4.06 -0.73
N ALA A 168 10.02 3.18 -1.45
CA ALA A 168 9.45 1.91 -1.92
C ALA A 168 10.27 0.74 -1.42
N ILE A 169 9.62 -0.34 -1.00
CA ILE A 169 10.26 -1.57 -0.58
C ILE A 169 9.82 -2.69 -1.52
N CYS A 170 10.80 -3.38 -2.09
CA CYS A 170 10.61 -4.59 -2.88
C CYS A 170 11.57 -5.69 -2.37
N PRO A 171 11.44 -6.95 -2.84
CA PRO A 171 12.28 -8.06 -2.37
C PRO A 171 13.78 -7.85 -2.54
N ALA A 172 14.20 -7.06 -3.54
CA ALA A 172 15.60 -6.80 -3.82
C ALA A 172 16.20 -5.78 -2.83
N LYS A 173 15.50 -4.68 -2.55
CA LYS A 173 15.98 -3.60 -1.69
C LYS A 173 14.93 -2.54 -1.38
N LEU A 174 15.34 -1.57 -0.54
CA LEU A 174 14.64 -0.31 -0.32
C LEU A 174 15.13 0.75 -1.31
N TYR A 175 14.19 1.54 -1.83
CA TYR A 175 14.42 2.75 -2.63
C TYR A 175 13.96 3.97 -1.83
N ASP A 176 14.82 4.95 -1.66
CA ASP A 176 14.54 6.24 -1.01
C ASP A 176 14.51 7.33 -2.07
N PHE A 177 13.40 8.07 -2.16
CA PHE A 177 13.14 9.11 -3.16
C PHE A 177 13.17 10.53 -2.59
N ARG A 178 13.49 10.67 -1.29
CA ARG A 178 13.53 11.97 -0.59
C ARG A 178 14.76 12.78 -0.93
#